data_b2d33a1775f90907ed67fe79132f50d1
#
_entry.id   b2d33a1775f90907ed67fe79132f50d1
#
_cell.length_a   1.000
_cell.length_b   1.000
_cell.length_c   1.000
_cell.angle_alpha   90.00
_cell.angle_beta   90.00
_cell.angle_gamma   90.00
#
_symmetry.space_group_name_H-M   'P 1'
#
loop_
_entity.id
_entity.type
_entity.pdbx_description
1 polymer ?
#
loop_
_entity_poly.entity_id
_entity_poly.type
_entity_poly.pdbx_seq_one_letter_code
_entity_poly.pdbx_strand_id
1 'polypeptide(L)'
;MSTDRYTSRSGETPPQSPKLPADARFKGKEDYRLLADPLPTPQAEALNKLSQGQLLGLLEWLVPRDLEILNSLRSAKYLLTGQIQRLHVPVVKSPSGAIRNTSNTMRKLKSYGLVKTFQRRIGGARAGSSSLIWCLTEAGQRFLNARDGLESTRRSHRYLEPSYVHIRHTLAIAECYVQLVEISRGGKKLQLKSVEWEPDCWRPYTYDHHRFQLKPDLFVVVCNG
;
A
#
# COMPACT_ATOMS: atom_id res chain seq x y z
N MET A 1 -25.44 -40.92 -2.39
CA MET A 1 -24.06 -41.24 -2.80
C MET A 1 -23.93 -40.89 -4.27
N SER A 2 -23.40 -39.73 -4.58
CA SER A 2 -23.04 -39.37 -5.96
C SER A 2 -21.80 -38.51 -5.87
N THR A 3 -20.68 -39.04 -6.28
CA THR A 3 -19.36 -38.46 -6.30
C THR A 3 -19.16 -37.78 -7.64
N ASP A 4 -19.30 -36.45 -7.69
CA ASP A 4 -18.93 -35.69 -8.88
C ASP A 4 -17.42 -35.52 -8.93
N ARG A 5 -16.83 -36.10 -9.96
CA ARG A 5 -15.43 -36.03 -10.31
C ARG A 5 -15.13 -34.64 -10.91
N TYR A 6 -14.34 -33.87 -10.23
CA TYR A 6 -13.76 -32.67 -10.78
C TYR A 6 -12.70 -33.06 -11.82
N THR A 7 -13.04 -32.91 -13.09
CA THR A 7 -12.08 -33.10 -14.20
C THR A 7 -11.16 -31.87 -14.28
N SER A 8 -9.91 -32.06 -13.92
CA SER A 8 -8.83 -31.11 -14.13
C SER A 8 -8.63 -30.81 -15.62
N ARG A 9 -8.91 -29.59 -16.05
CA ARG A 9 -8.42 -29.08 -17.34
C ARG A 9 -6.91 -28.83 -17.22
N SER A 10 -6.14 -29.78 -17.68
CA SER A 10 -4.72 -29.67 -17.95
C SER A 10 -4.52 -28.88 -19.23
N GLY A 11 -3.78 -27.78 -19.21
CA GLY A 11 -3.28 -27.16 -20.42
C GLY A 11 -2.98 -25.67 -20.42
N GLU A 12 -3.26 -24.93 -19.33
CA GLU A 12 -2.83 -23.53 -19.27
C GLU A 12 -1.52 -23.44 -18.46
N THR A 13 -0.44 -23.14 -19.17
CA THR A 13 0.84 -22.81 -18.55
C THR A 13 0.63 -21.57 -17.67
N PRO A 14 0.96 -21.62 -16.36
CA PRO A 14 0.83 -20.44 -15.49
C PRO A 14 1.63 -19.28 -16.10
N PRO A 15 1.16 -18.02 -15.98
CA PRO A 15 1.86 -16.88 -16.49
C PRO A 15 3.27 -16.88 -15.88
N GLN A 16 4.28 -16.96 -16.76
CA GLN A 16 5.68 -16.98 -16.34
C GLN A 16 5.93 -15.70 -15.50
N SER A 17 6.49 -15.91 -14.31
CA SER A 17 6.98 -14.81 -13.47
C SER A 17 7.79 -13.87 -14.35
N PRO A 18 7.59 -12.55 -14.30
CA PRO A 18 8.45 -11.62 -15.01
C PRO A 18 9.88 -11.90 -14.56
N LYS A 19 10.69 -12.50 -15.46
CA LYS A 19 12.11 -12.75 -15.23
C LYS A 19 12.78 -11.39 -15.04
N LEU A 20 13.24 -11.14 -13.82
CA LEU A 20 14.18 -10.04 -13.60
C LEU A 20 15.37 -10.26 -14.55
N PRO A 21 15.83 -9.23 -15.28
CA PRO A 21 17.04 -9.33 -16.09
C PRO A 21 18.17 -9.87 -15.21
N ALA A 22 18.91 -10.87 -15.71
CA ALA A 22 19.94 -11.62 -15.00
C ALA A 22 21.11 -10.75 -14.50
N ASP A 23 21.19 -9.52 -14.94
CA ASP A 23 22.21 -8.50 -14.68
C ASP A 23 21.82 -7.44 -13.66
N ALA A 24 20.67 -7.56 -13.03
CA ALA A 24 20.27 -6.69 -11.91
C ALA A 24 21.05 -7.00 -10.61
N ARG A 25 22.37 -7.19 -10.71
CA ARG A 25 23.27 -7.17 -9.54
C ARG A 25 23.55 -5.71 -9.19
N PHE A 26 22.74 -5.16 -8.27
CA PHE A 26 22.99 -3.83 -7.71
C PHE A 26 24.33 -3.80 -6.99
N LYS A 27 25.35 -3.26 -7.64
CA LYS A 27 26.66 -2.98 -7.06
C LYS A 27 26.64 -1.54 -6.53
N GLY A 28 26.61 -1.39 -5.21
CA GLY A 28 26.98 -0.14 -4.54
C GLY A 28 25.87 0.85 -4.21
N LYS A 29 26.19 1.79 -3.31
CA LYS A 29 25.33 2.86 -2.82
C LYS A 29 24.95 3.92 -3.87
N GLU A 30 25.62 3.97 -5.00
CA GLU A 30 25.43 4.99 -6.05
C GLU A 30 24.30 4.64 -7.02
N ASP A 31 23.98 3.37 -7.21
CA ASP A 31 22.92 2.92 -8.11
C ASP A 31 21.50 3.35 -7.67
N TYR A 32 21.34 3.74 -6.41
CA TYR A 32 20.04 4.26 -5.91
C TYR A 32 19.71 5.67 -6.36
N ARG A 33 20.67 6.43 -6.89
CA ARG A 33 20.44 7.79 -7.40
C ARG A 33 19.81 7.80 -8.79
N LEU A 34 20.03 6.75 -9.57
CA LEU A 34 19.53 6.61 -10.94
C LEU A 34 18.10 6.02 -11.00
N LEU A 35 17.56 5.51 -9.90
CA LEU A 35 16.19 5.00 -9.82
C LEU A 35 15.16 6.12 -9.55
N ALA A 36 15.50 7.36 -9.79
CA ALA A 36 14.65 8.51 -9.50
C ALA A 36 13.61 8.82 -10.59
N ASP A 37 13.64 8.13 -11.72
CA ASP A 37 12.65 8.33 -12.78
C ASP A 37 11.49 7.35 -12.63
N PRO A 38 10.26 7.82 -12.39
CA PRO A 38 9.07 7.02 -12.54
C PRO A 38 8.65 7.06 -14.01
N LEU A 39 9.42 6.48 -14.86
CA LEU A 39 8.84 5.99 -16.09
C LEU A 39 7.73 5.02 -15.70
N PRO A 40 6.53 5.10 -16.32
CA PRO A 40 5.52 4.08 -16.14
C PRO A 40 6.21 2.77 -16.48
N THR A 41 6.43 1.93 -15.45
CA THR A 41 7.07 0.64 -15.69
C THR A 41 6.19 -0.08 -16.70
N PRO A 42 6.73 -0.60 -17.82
CA PRO A 42 5.94 -1.32 -18.82
C PRO A 42 5.04 -2.39 -18.21
N GLN A 43 5.42 -2.90 -17.05
CA GLN A 43 4.65 -3.84 -16.23
C GLN A 43 3.37 -3.24 -15.63
N ALA A 44 3.40 -1.98 -15.14
CA ALA A 44 2.21 -1.35 -14.56
C ALA A 44 1.14 -1.09 -15.64
N GLU A 45 1.54 -0.67 -16.84
CA GLU A 45 0.62 -0.49 -17.98
C GLU A 45 0.07 -1.82 -18.48
N ALA A 46 0.90 -2.88 -18.50
CA ALA A 46 0.46 -4.22 -18.84
C ALA A 46 -0.58 -4.73 -17.83
N LEU A 47 -0.37 -4.50 -16.54
CA LEU A 47 -1.30 -4.91 -15.47
C LEU A 47 -2.63 -4.16 -15.54
N ASN A 48 -2.64 -2.91 -15.99
CA ASN A 48 -3.89 -2.17 -16.17
C ASN A 48 -4.79 -2.76 -17.26
N LYS A 49 -4.24 -3.60 -18.15
CA LYS A 49 -4.97 -4.31 -19.20
C LYS A 49 -5.47 -5.70 -18.75
N LEU A 50 -5.00 -6.21 -17.62
CA LEU A 50 -5.39 -7.53 -17.12
C LEU A 50 -6.87 -7.56 -16.71
N SER A 51 -7.52 -8.69 -16.94
CA SER A 51 -8.84 -8.98 -16.41
C SER A 51 -8.80 -9.15 -14.88
N GLN A 52 -9.97 -9.09 -14.23
CA GLN A 52 -10.07 -9.33 -12.78
C GLN A 52 -9.50 -10.69 -12.39
N GLY A 53 -9.82 -11.75 -13.15
CA GLY A 53 -9.31 -13.10 -12.88
C GLY A 53 -7.79 -13.20 -12.97
N GLN A 54 -7.20 -12.53 -13.95
CA GLN A 54 -5.74 -12.48 -14.09
C GLN A 54 -5.07 -11.69 -12.94
N LEU A 55 -5.70 -10.61 -12.47
CA LEU A 55 -5.22 -9.88 -11.30
C LEU A 55 -5.29 -10.74 -10.03
N LEU A 56 -6.34 -11.51 -9.85
CA LEU A 56 -6.49 -12.44 -8.71
C LEU A 56 -5.42 -13.55 -8.72
N GLY A 57 -4.90 -13.95 -9.87
CA GLY A 57 -3.77 -14.87 -9.95
C GLY A 57 -2.51 -14.39 -9.22
N LEU A 58 -2.37 -13.06 -8.97
CA LEU A 58 -1.27 -12.55 -8.16
C LEU A 58 -1.35 -12.96 -6.69
N LEU A 59 -2.52 -13.41 -6.20
CA LEU A 59 -2.67 -13.88 -4.81
C LEU A 59 -1.75 -15.05 -4.49
N GLU A 60 -1.44 -15.89 -5.47
CA GLU A 60 -0.54 -17.04 -5.30
C GLU A 60 0.91 -16.62 -4.95
N TRP A 61 1.29 -15.39 -5.30
CA TRP A 61 2.65 -14.85 -5.13
C TRP A 61 2.78 -13.87 -3.96
N LEU A 62 1.64 -13.51 -3.35
CA LEU A 62 1.59 -12.54 -2.26
C LEU A 62 1.42 -13.27 -0.93
N VAL A 63 2.25 -12.91 0.05
CA VAL A 63 2.09 -13.39 1.43
C VAL A 63 1.10 -12.49 2.19
N PRO A 64 0.50 -12.96 3.30
CA PRO A 64 -0.48 -12.18 4.07
C PRO A 64 0.00 -10.76 4.41
N ARG A 65 1.26 -10.61 4.80
CA ARG A 65 1.86 -9.29 5.07
C ARG A 65 1.87 -8.34 3.87
N ASP A 66 2.06 -8.86 2.66
CA ASP A 66 2.01 -8.03 1.43
C ASP A 66 0.60 -7.45 1.26
N LEU A 67 -0.43 -8.24 1.53
CA LEU A 67 -1.83 -7.81 1.47
C LEU A 67 -2.16 -6.78 2.55
N GLU A 68 -1.65 -6.94 3.76
CA GLU A 68 -1.79 -5.95 4.84
C GLU A 68 -1.14 -4.62 4.47
N ILE A 69 0.05 -4.63 3.88
CA ILE A 69 0.73 -3.43 3.37
C ILE A 69 -0.11 -2.74 2.29
N LEU A 70 -0.63 -3.51 1.31
CA LEU A 70 -1.48 -2.95 0.26
C LEU A 70 -2.76 -2.34 0.83
N ASN A 71 -3.40 -2.98 1.82
CA ASN A 71 -4.56 -2.43 2.51
C ASN A 71 -4.24 -1.12 3.25
N SER A 72 -3.11 -1.07 3.96
CA SER A 72 -2.68 0.17 4.63
C SER A 72 -2.41 1.30 3.63
N LEU A 73 -1.83 1.00 2.46
CA LEU A 73 -1.67 1.98 1.39
C LEU A 73 -3.00 2.42 0.77
N ARG A 74 -4.00 1.53 0.71
CA ARG A 74 -5.36 1.89 0.26
C ARG A 74 -6.00 2.90 1.20
N SER A 75 -5.91 2.65 2.51
CA SER A 75 -6.51 3.49 3.53
C SER A 75 -5.77 4.82 3.70
N ALA A 76 -4.46 4.78 3.90
CA ALA A 76 -3.64 5.97 4.18
C ALA A 76 -3.26 6.76 2.93
N LYS A 77 -3.52 6.26 1.72
CA LYS A 77 -3.12 6.81 0.42
C LYS A 77 -1.60 6.86 0.20
N TYR A 78 -0.85 7.40 1.16
CA TYR A 78 0.61 7.56 1.13
C TYR A 78 1.23 7.09 2.43
N LEU A 79 2.31 6.31 2.35
CA LEU A 79 3.11 5.90 3.50
C LEU A 79 4.61 6.00 3.17
N LEU A 80 5.39 6.39 4.17
CA LEU A 80 6.86 6.28 4.12
C LEU A 80 7.28 4.82 4.35
N THR A 81 8.46 4.44 3.82
CA THR A 81 9.03 3.10 4.10
C THR A 81 9.13 2.84 5.61
N GLY A 82 9.54 3.86 6.40
CA GLY A 82 9.62 3.74 7.86
C GLY A 82 8.27 3.51 8.53
N GLN A 83 7.20 4.14 8.04
CA GLN A 83 5.84 3.94 8.54
C GLN A 83 5.33 2.52 8.23
N ILE A 84 5.57 2.04 7.00
CA ILE A 84 5.26 0.65 6.61
C ILE A 84 6.01 -0.34 7.48
N GLN A 85 7.30 -0.08 7.75
CA GLN A 85 8.11 -0.93 8.62
C GLN A 85 7.48 -1.04 10.03
N ARG A 86 7.14 0.09 10.64
CA ARG A 86 6.57 0.14 12.00
C ARG A 86 5.20 -0.55 12.07
N LEU A 87 4.40 -0.47 11.00
CA LEU A 87 3.09 -1.14 10.93
C LEU A 87 3.20 -2.65 10.73
N HIS A 88 4.11 -3.13 9.87
CA HIS A 88 4.02 -4.49 9.32
C HIS A 88 5.30 -5.33 9.51
N VAL A 89 6.44 -4.73 9.82
CA VAL A 89 7.70 -5.45 9.92
C VAL A 89 8.31 -5.26 11.30
N PRO A 90 8.19 -6.25 12.18
CA PRO A 90 8.75 -6.15 13.53
C PRO A 90 10.28 -6.07 13.48
N VAL A 91 10.85 -5.36 14.44
CA VAL A 91 12.30 -5.32 14.64
C VAL A 91 12.73 -6.57 15.39
N VAL A 92 13.28 -7.56 14.67
CA VAL A 92 13.70 -8.83 15.27
C VAL A 92 15.18 -8.79 15.67
N LYS A 93 16.06 -8.35 14.76
CA LYS A 93 17.51 -8.34 14.98
C LYS A 93 18.08 -6.92 15.07
N SER A 94 17.69 -6.06 14.18
CA SER A 94 18.14 -4.66 14.16
C SER A 94 17.14 -3.75 13.42
N PRO A 95 17.06 -2.46 13.78
CA PRO A 95 16.22 -1.50 13.07
C PRO A 95 16.59 -1.39 11.57
N SER A 96 17.89 -1.38 11.24
CA SER A 96 18.38 -1.33 9.85
C SER A 96 17.99 -2.57 9.06
N GLY A 97 17.99 -3.75 9.69
CA GLY A 97 17.52 -4.99 9.09
C GLY A 97 16.04 -4.97 8.78
N ALA A 98 15.21 -4.44 9.69
CA ALA A 98 13.77 -4.28 9.48
C ALA A 98 13.47 -3.33 8.31
N ILE A 99 14.15 -2.17 8.21
CA ILE A 99 14.03 -1.24 7.08
C ILE A 99 14.46 -1.89 5.76
N ARG A 100 15.57 -2.65 5.76
CA ARG A 100 16.01 -3.38 4.56
C ARG A 100 14.96 -4.40 4.11
N ASN A 101 14.41 -5.17 5.04
CA ASN A 101 13.37 -6.14 4.74
C ASN A 101 12.12 -5.47 4.16
N THR A 102 11.68 -4.36 4.75
CA THR A 102 10.57 -3.55 4.22
C THR A 102 10.87 -3.05 2.82
N SER A 103 12.07 -2.51 2.58
CA SER A 103 12.49 -2.03 1.25
C SER A 103 12.50 -3.16 0.20
N ASN A 104 12.86 -4.39 0.59
CA ASN A 104 12.81 -5.56 -0.29
C ASN A 104 11.37 -5.93 -0.63
N THR A 105 10.48 -5.97 0.37
CA THR A 105 9.05 -6.20 0.17
C THR A 105 8.44 -5.15 -0.76
N MET A 106 8.75 -3.88 -0.54
CA MET A 106 8.21 -2.80 -1.37
C MET A 106 8.75 -2.84 -2.80
N ARG A 107 10.00 -3.23 -3.01
CA ARG A 107 10.55 -3.47 -4.36
C ARG A 107 9.86 -4.64 -5.06
N LYS A 108 9.59 -5.74 -4.35
CA LYS A 108 8.79 -6.86 -4.85
C LYS A 108 7.41 -6.40 -5.29
N LEU A 109 6.66 -5.67 -4.44
CA LEU A 109 5.33 -5.15 -4.78
C LEU A 109 5.37 -4.17 -5.97
N LYS A 110 6.44 -3.36 -6.05
CA LYS A 110 6.68 -2.48 -7.21
C LYS A 110 6.96 -3.27 -8.47
N SER A 111 7.75 -4.34 -8.43
CA SER A 111 8.00 -5.20 -9.59
C SER A 111 6.74 -5.91 -10.10
N TYR A 112 5.77 -6.15 -9.21
CA TYR A 112 4.43 -6.60 -9.58
C TYR A 112 3.51 -5.47 -10.04
N GLY A 113 3.99 -4.23 -10.12
CA GLY A 113 3.21 -3.07 -10.57
C GLY A 113 2.06 -2.67 -9.64
N LEU A 114 1.99 -3.21 -8.41
CA LEU A 114 0.91 -2.93 -7.46
C LEU A 114 1.11 -1.62 -6.69
N VAL A 115 2.37 -1.20 -6.53
CA VAL A 115 2.73 0.05 -5.84
C VAL A 115 3.72 0.87 -6.67
N LYS A 116 3.74 2.16 -6.41
CA LYS A 116 4.72 3.10 -7.00
C LYS A 116 5.30 4.02 -5.95
N THR A 117 6.43 4.64 -6.27
CA THR A 117 7.04 5.70 -5.47
C THR A 117 6.85 7.04 -6.14
N PHE A 118 6.76 8.11 -5.34
CA PHE A 118 6.89 9.47 -5.84
C PHE A 118 8.36 9.87 -5.95
N GLN A 119 8.70 10.71 -6.92
CA GLN A 119 10.05 11.27 -7.10
C GLN A 119 10.46 12.17 -5.94
N ARG A 120 9.49 12.83 -5.30
CA ARG A 120 9.73 13.77 -4.22
C ARG A 120 10.01 13.02 -2.92
N ARG A 121 11.20 13.25 -2.37
CA ARG A 121 11.57 12.79 -1.04
C ARG A 121 11.17 13.83 -0.01
N ILE A 122 10.50 13.39 1.06
CA ILE A 122 10.30 14.23 2.24
C ILE A 122 11.46 13.96 3.19
N GLY A 123 12.24 14.99 3.45
CA GLY A 123 13.50 14.89 4.20
C GLY A 123 14.70 15.22 3.32
N GLY A 124 15.76 15.75 3.92
CA GLY A 124 16.97 16.10 3.18
C GLY A 124 17.67 14.90 2.54
N ALA A 125 18.72 15.16 1.77
CA ALA A 125 19.53 14.17 1.05
C ALA A 125 20.07 13.01 1.92
N ARG A 126 20.08 13.17 3.27
CA ARG A 126 20.52 12.19 4.26
C ARG A 126 19.43 11.23 4.74
N ALA A 127 18.16 11.39 4.33
CA ALA A 127 17.05 10.62 4.87
C ALA A 127 16.99 9.14 4.41
N GLY A 128 17.84 8.72 3.48
CA GLY A 128 17.99 7.32 3.06
C GLY A 128 16.72 6.70 2.47
N SER A 129 16.65 5.39 2.43
CA SER A 129 15.51 4.61 1.88
C SER A 129 14.25 4.70 2.74
N SER A 130 14.35 5.10 4.00
CA SER A 130 13.20 5.27 4.91
C SER A 130 12.30 6.45 4.54
N SER A 131 12.75 7.35 3.68
CA SER A 131 12.02 8.54 3.22
C SER A 131 11.27 8.35 1.90
N LEU A 132 11.33 7.18 1.26
CA LEU A 132 10.56 6.92 0.04
C LEU A 132 9.07 6.91 0.36
N ILE A 133 8.31 7.66 -0.44
CA ILE A 133 6.84 7.72 -0.35
C ILE A 133 6.25 6.68 -1.30
N TRP A 134 5.39 5.85 -0.77
CA TRP A 134 4.72 4.78 -1.49
C TRP A 134 3.23 5.03 -1.61
N CYS A 135 2.65 4.64 -2.73
CA CYS A 135 1.21 4.60 -2.94
C CYS A 135 0.83 3.42 -3.84
N LEU A 136 -0.46 3.08 -3.86
CA LEU A 136 -0.98 2.11 -4.83
C LEU A 136 -0.91 2.67 -6.24
N THR A 137 -0.73 1.75 -7.20
CA THR A 137 -1.03 2.02 -8.61
C THR A 137 -2.52 1.80 -8.89
N GLU A 138 -2.98 2.16 -10.08
CA GLU A 138 -4.33 1.78 -10.52
C GLU A 138 -4.51 0.26 -10.53
N ALA A 139 -3.51 -0.49 -10.98
CA ALA A 139 -3.52 -1.95 -10.95
C ALA A 139 -3.60 -2.49 -9.51
N GLY A 140 -2.86 -1.90 -8.57
CA GLY A 140 -2.93 -2.26 -7.15
C GLY A 140 -4.32 -2.01 -6.55
N GLN A 141 -4.96 -0.91 -6.89
CA GLN A 141 -6.32 -0.63 -6.45
C GLN A 141 -7.34 -1.60 -7.06
N ARG A 142 -7.24 -1.88 -8.36
CA ARG A 142 -8.10 -2.86 -9.04
C ARG A 142 -7.91 -4.26 -8.48
N PHE A 143 -6.68 -4.66 -8.17
CA PHE A 143 -6.36 -5.92 -7.52
C PHE A 143 -7.09 -6.06 -6.18
N LEU A 144 -7.00 -5.05 -5.31
CA LEU A 144 -7.67 -5.07 -4.02
C LEU A 144 -9.20 -5.09 -4.17
N ASN A 145 -9.75 -4.31 -5.10
CA ASN A 145 -11.19 -4.31 -5.38
C ASN A 145 -11.64 -5.69 -5.87
N ALA A 146 -10.91 -6.31 -6.79
CA ALA A 146 -11.22 -7.66 -7.30
C ALA A 146 -11.18 -8.70 -6.18
N ARG A 147 -10.19 -8.64 -5.29
CA ARG A 147 -10.08 -9.53 -4.13
C ARG A 147 -11.28 -9.38 -3.19
N ASP A 148 -11.71 -8.16 -2.94
CA ASP A 148 -12.79 -7.85 -2.00
C ASP A 148 -14.19 -7.97 -2.64
N GLY A 149 -14.28 -8.39 -3.92
CA GLY A 149 -15.56 -8.50 -4.66
C GLY A 149 -16.22 -7.15 -4.94
N LEU A 150 -15.46 -6.06 -4.88
CA LEU A 150 -15.96 -4.72 -5.15
C LEU A 150 -15.93 -4.44 -6.66
N GLU A 151 -17.03 -3.91 -7.19
CA GLU A 151 -17.04 -3.44 -8.56
C GLU A 151 -15.99 -2.36 -8.76
N SER A 152 -15.22 -2.48 -9.84
CA SER A 152 -14.27 -1.46 -10.24
C SER A 152 -15.06 -0.23 -10.71
N THR A 153 -15.38 0.66 -9.80
CA THR A 153 -15.86 1.97 -10.20
C THR A 153 -14.76 2.60 -11.04
N ARG A 154 -15.00 2.71 -12.35
CA ARG A 154 -14.14 3.40 -13.32
C ARG A 154 -14.08 4.91 -13.03
N ARG A 155 -13.80 5.31 -11.83
CA ARG A 155 -13.29 6.64 -11.57
C ARG A 155 -11.80 6.58 -11.86
N SER A 156 -11.47 6.80 -13.13
CA SER A 156 -10.17 7.31 -13.52
C SER A 156 -9.95 8.61 -12.75
N HIS A 157 -9.59 8.50 -11.48
CA HIS A 157 -8.84 9.56 -10.86
C HIS A 157 -7.58 9.63 -11.71
N ARG A 158 -7.53 10.63 -12.60
CA ARG A 158 -6.27 11.08 -13.15
C ARG A 158 -5.40 11.25 -11.92
N TYR A 159 -4.41 10.36 -11.76
CA TYR A 159 -3.41 10.41 -10.70
C TYR A 159 -2.50 11.60 -11.01
N LEU A 160 -3.08 12.80 -10.96
CA LEU A 160 -2.33 14.03 -10.94
C LEU A 160 -1.40 13.94 -9.73
N GLU A 161 -0.15 14.25 -9.94
CA GLU A 161 0.80 14.28 -8.84
C GLU A 161 0.26 15.24 -7.78
N PRO A 162 -0.02 14.78 -6.55
CA PRO A 162 -0.63 15.62 -5.54
C PRO A 162 0.32 16.75 -5.16
N SER A 163 -0.22 17.88 -4.69
CA SER A 163 0.59 18.98 -4.21
C SER A 163 1.47 18.54 -3.04
N TYR A 164 2.62 19.16 -2.87
CA TYR A 164 3.53 18.89 -1.75
C TYR A 164 2.85 19.04 -0.39
N VAL A 165 2.00 20.07 -0.25
CA VAL A 165 1.24 20.34 0.98
C VAL A 165 0.30 19.18 1.27
N HIS A 166 -0.43 18.69 0.28
CA HIS A 166 -1.33 17.55 0.45
C HIS A 166 -0.59 16.27 0.86
N ILE A 167 0.55 15.97 0.21
CA ILE A 167 1.36 14.80 0.59
C ILE A 167 1.84 14.92 2.05
N ARG A 168 2.36 16.07 2.45
CA ARG A 168 2.81 16.28 3.83
C ARG A 168 1.69 16.11 4.85
N HIS A 169 0.53 16.69 4.57
CA HIS A 169 -0.65 16.58 5.42
C HIS A 169 -1.07 15.12 5.57
N THR A 170 -1.25 14.39 4.47
CA THR A 170 -1.65 12.98 4.50
C THR A 170 -0.63 12.10 5.23
N LEU A 171 0.68 12.35 5.05
CA LEU A 171 1.72 11.62 5.77
C LEU A 171 1.74 11.94 7.26
N ALA A 172 1.37 13.16 7.68
CA ALA A 172 1.24 13.52 9.09
C ALA A 172 0.06 12.78 9.75
N ILE A 173 -1.07 12.67 9.04
CA ILE A 173 -2.22 11.87 9.51
C ILE A 173 -1.82 10.39 9.62
N ALA A 174 -1.13 9.86 8.61
CA ALA A 174 -0.61 8.50 8.65
C ALA A 174 0.34 8.28 9.84
N GLU A 175 1.16 9.28 10.18
CA GLU A 175 2.05 9.21 11.36
C GLU A 175 1.26 9.14 12.67
N CYS A 176 0.21 9.92 12.82
CA CYS A 176 -0.69 9.81 13.98
C CYS A 176 -1.27 8.40 14.11
N TYR A 177 -1.73 7.83 13.00
CA TYR A 177 -2.21 6.44 12.98
C TYR A 177 -1.14 5.43 13.40
N VAL A 178 0.08 5.53 12.84
CA VAL A 178 1.20 4.64 13.17
C VAL A 178 1.50 4.69 14.66
N GLN A 179 1.57 5.88 15.26
CA GLN A 179 1.80 6.06 16.68
C GLN A 179 0.70 5.43 17.53
N LEU A 180 -0.57 5.60 17.16
CA LEU A 180 -1.69 4.96 17.86
C LEU A 180 -1.61 3.44 17.83
N VAL A 181 -1.23 2.86 16.67
CA VAL A 181 -1.00 1.41 16.54
C VAL A 181 0.15 0.94 17.42
N GLU A 182 1.26 1.69 17.48
CA GLU A 182 2.40 1.35 18.34
C GLU A 182 2.05 1.42 19.82
N ILE A 183 1.33 2.47 20.25
CA ILE A 183 0.85 2.61 21.63
C ILE A 183 -0.08 1.44 21.98
N SER A 184 -1.01 1.11 21.09
CA SER A 184 -1.94 -0.01 21.27
C SER A 184 -1.22 -1.37 21.39
N ARG A 185 -0.13 -1.57 20.65
CA ARG A 185 0.68 -2.80 20.72
C ARG A 185 1.56 -2.86 21.96
N GLY A 186 2.04 -1.72 22.43
CA GLY A 186 2.98 -1.62 23.56
C GLY A 186 2.32 -1.60 24.93
N GLY A 187 1.03 -1.34 25.04
CA GLY A 187 0.36 -1.08 26.32
C GLY A 187 -0.94 -1.83 26.53
N LYS A 188 -1.15 -2.23 27.80
CA LYS A 188 -2.44 -2.80 28.24
C LYS A 188 -3.52 -1.73 28.48
N LYS A 189 -3.13 -0.46 28.55
CA LYS A 189 -4.03 0.64 28.96
C LYS A 189 -4.83 1.28 27.83
N LEU A 190 -4.36 1.17 26.60
CA LEU A 190 -5.03 1.78 25.44
C LEU A 190 -5.04 0.80 24.29
N GLN A 191 -6.24 0.47 23.84
CA GLN A 191 -6.44 -0.41 22.68
C GLN A 191 -7.12 0.37 21.56
N LEU A 192 -6.57 0.30 20.37
CA LEU A 192 -7.17 0.85 19.16
C LEU A 192 -8.28 -0.10 18.69
N LYS A 193 -9.54 0.31 18.83
CA LYS A 193 -10.70 -0.53 18.52
C LYS A 193 -11.12 -0.43 17.07
N SER A 194 -11.17 0.78 16.52
CA SER A 194 -11.49 1.00 15.11
C SER A 194 -10.83 2.26 14.59
N VAL A 195 -10.62 2.28 13.27
CA VAL A 195 -10.07 3.41 12.54
C VAL A 195 -10.87 3.58 11.26
N GLU A 196 -11.34 4.79 11.02
CA GLU A 196 -11.99 5.18 9.79
C GLU A 196 -11.21 6.33 9.14
N TRP A 197 -10.94 6.22 7.85
CA TRP A 197 -10.25 7.22 7.05
C TRP A 197 -11.24 8.01 6.22
N GLU A 198 -10.85 9.17 5.73
CA GLU A 198 -11.65 9.91 4.78
C GLU A 198 -11.85 9.12 3.46
N PRO A 199 -13.04 9.12 2.84
CA PRO A 199 -14.25 9.85 3.23
C PRO A 199 -15.17 9.08 4.20
N ASP A 200 -14.86 7.86 4.61
CA ASP A 200 -15.75 6.98 5.40
C ASP A 200 -16.02 7.54 6.79
N CYS A 201 -15.07 8.32 7.34
CA CYS A 201 -15.21 9.00 8.62
C CYS A 201 -16.04 10.30 8.55
N TRP A 202 -16.50 10.73 7.38
CA TRP A 202 -17.29 11.96 7.27
C TRP A 202 -18.68 11.79 7.88
N ARG A 203 -19.11 12.80 8.65
CA ARG A 203 -20.39 12.77 9.39
C ARG A 203 -21.28 13.93 8.95
N PRO A 204 -22.46 13.67 8.37
CA PRO A 204 -23.46 14.70 8.13
C PRO A 204 -24.10 15.10 9.46
N TYR A 205 -24.37 16.39 9.64
CA TYR A 205 -25.13 16.93 10.76
C TYR A 205 -26.00 18.08 10.31
N THR A 206 -27.02 18.39 11.10
CA THR A 206 -27.92 19.52 10.87
C THR A 206 -27.75 20.52 11.99
N TYR A 207 -27.57 21.78 11.64
CA TYR A 207 -27.52 22.89 12.58
C TYR A 207 -28.33 24.05 11.98
N ASP A 208 -29.22 24.65 12.76
CA ASP A 208 -30.10 25.76 12.35
C ASP A 208 -30.81 25.49 10.99
N HIS A 209 -31.47 24.34 10.89
CA HIS A 209 -32.13 23.83 9.67
C HIS A 209 -31.26 23.67 8.41
N HIS A 210 -29.95 23.93 8.49
CA HIS A 210 -28.98 23.73 7.41
C HIS A 210 -28.24 22.42 7.58
N ARG A 211 -27.96 21.74 6.44
CA ARG A 211 -27.18 20.51 6.41
C ARG A 211 -25.70 20.85 6.25
N PHE A 212 -24.90 20.33 7.14
CA PHE A 212 -23.44 20.43 7.12
C PHE A 212 -22.81 19.04 7.09
N GLN A 213 -21.52 18.98 6.79
CA GLN A 213 -20.74 17.76 6.84
C GLN A 213 -19.43 18.02 7.59
N LEU A 214 -19.24 17.36 8.71
CA LEU A 214 -17.95 17.28 9.37
C LEU A 214 -17.06 16.34 8.56
N LYS A 215 -15.88 16.80 8.18
CA LYS A 215 -14.93 16.08 7.33
C LYS A 215 -13.58 15.89 8.04
N PRO A 216 -13.53 15.02 9.07
CA PRO A 216 -12.25 14.67 9.66
C PRO A 216 -11.42 13.85 8.67
N ASP A 217 -10.10 13.96 8.76
CA ASP A 217 -9.17 13.17 7.99
C ASP A 217 -9.08 11.73 8.52
N LEU A 218 -9.24 11.58 9.84
CA LEU A 218 -9.15 10.33 10.56
C LEU A 218 -10.12 10.34 11.76
N PHE A 219 -10.84 9.26 11.94
CA PHE A 219 -11.65 9.00 13.14
C PHE A 219 -11.16 7.71 13.79
N VAL A 220 -10.92 7.75 15.09
CA VAL A 220 -10.41 6.61 15.85
C VAL A 220 -11.26 6.35 17.09
N VAL A 221 -11.48 5.09 17.38
CA VAL A 221 -12.09 4.65 18.63
C VAL A 221 -11.02 3.91 19.41
N VAL A 222 -10.78 4.40 20.62
CA VAL A 222 -9.87 3.77 21.57
C VAL A 222 -10.64 3.36 22.83
N CYS A 223 -10.21 2.30 23.47
CA CYS A 223 -10.75 1.88 24.76
C CYS A 223 -9.61 1.68 25.75
N ASN A 224 -9.92 1.90 27.02
CA ASN A 224 -9.05 1.48 28.11
C ASN A 224 -9.17 -0.04 28.24
N GLY A 225 -8.02 -0.72 28.27
CA GLY A 225 -7.96 -2.16 28.49
C GLY A 225 -8.13 -2.51 29.97
#